data_854b6c906870c58f15acdab61fc2a16a
#
_entry.id   854b6c906870c58f15acdab61fc2a16a
#
_cell.length_a   1.000
_cell.length_b   1.000
_cell.length_c   1.000
_cell.angle_alpha   90.00
_cell.angle_beta   90.00
_cell.angle_gamma   90.00
#
_symmetry.space_group_name_H-M   'P 1'
#
loop_
_entity.id
_entity.type
_entity.pdbx_description
1 polymer ?
#
loop_
_entity_poly.entity_id
_entity_poly.type
_entity_poly.pdbx_seq_one_letter_code
_entity_poly.pdbx_strand_id
1 'polypeptide(L)'
;MRRLLAVVWLLAVVLAGCAGVPSSSSPQAIGTVDRPAPPSLPKPTPGMDPDVLLREFLKATADPSNRHLAARQFLTESASRTWDDAGSAILIDNVVFVETRGPERVSVNMRADILGSLSDMGVFETAEGALPDPGPIELVKTPDGWRIDKLPNGVFLDWQQFQATYKRNTLYFVDPTGGTVVPDPRYVAVSDPDQLATELVSKLIAGPRPEMAKTVRNLLEPPLKLRGPVTRADGGKTGVGRGYGGARIDLENLSTTDPHSRQLLAAQLIWTLSRAGINGPYVINADSVPLDERFADGWETSDVAATDPGAASGVAAGLHALVGGSLVALDGQRAPRVPGPFGQMPNQTSAAVSRTGQEVASIVTLRPGAPDMASSMWVGALGGNASQVLEARELSRPSWSLDNAVWVVIDGNNVVRVIQDASGQPARIPVDSTLVSTKFPGPITELQLSRDGTRAAMVIDGRVILAGVEQTPGGGYALTYPRRLGFGLRDTVVSLSWRTGDDIVVSRTDPQHPVSYVNLDGVNSDGPSRNLLMPVTTVAANPSTVYVADARGIMQLSGSVAEEDPAWAEVRPLMVAGAEPVLPG
;
A
#
# COMPACT_ATOMS: atom_id res chain seq x y z
N MET A 1 11.00 -55.97 58.96
CA MET A 1 10.56 -54.62 59.35
C MET A 1 11.70 -53.59 59.47
N ARG A 2 12.87 -53.86 60.06
CA ARG A 2 13.98 -52.87 60.16
C ARG A 2 14.60 -52.42 58.85
N ARG A 3 14.60 -53.24 57.78
CA ARG A 3 15.14 -52.87 56.45
C ARG A 3 14.17 -52.04 55.61
N LEU A 4 12.88 -52.16 55.82
CA LEU A 4 11.86 -51.34 55.15
C LEU A 4 11.79 -49.91 55.71
N LEU A 5 11.99 -49.77 57.04
CA LEU A 5 12.04 -48.43 57.65
C LEU A 5 13.27 -47.61 57.22
N ALA A 6 14.43 -48.28 57.01
CA ALA A 6 15.63 -47.59 56.51
C ALA A 6 15.48 -47.07 55.05
N VAL A 7 14.77 -47.79 54.21
CA VAL A 7 14.50 -47.35 52.80
C VAL A 7 13.51 -46.20 52.78
N VAL A 8 12.50 -46.19 53.61
CA VAL A 8 11.52 -45.09 53.72
C VAL A 8 12.17 -43.80 54.24
N TRP A 9 13.13 -43.93 55.23
CA TRP A 9 13.90 -42.78 55.70
C TRP A 9 14.88 -42.23 54.65
N LEU A 10 15.52 -43.10 53.87
CA LEU A 10 16.38 -42.66 52.78
C LEU A 10 15.60 -41.95 51.64
N LEU A 11 14.39 -42.40 51.30
CA LEU A 11 13.51 -41.74 50.33
C LEU A 11 12.98 -40.38 50.84
N ALA A 12 12.73 -40.26 52.16
CA ALA A 12 12.26 -39.00 52.75
C ALA A 12 13.35 -37.90 52.77
N VAL A 13 14.65 -38.28 52.86
CA VAL A 13 15.75 -37.31 52.79
C VAL A 13 16.06 -36.82 51.38
N VAL A 14 15.77 -37.63 50.35
CA VAL A 14 15.95 -37.22 48.93
C VAL A 14 14.86 -36.27 48.44
N LEU A 15 13.65 -36.27 49.04
CA LEU A 15 12.56 -35.38 48.71
C LEU A 15 12.60 -34.01 49.42
N ALA A 16 13.50 -33.80 50.38
CA ALA A 16 13.64 -32.53 51.10
C ALA A 16 14.62 -31.52 50.45
N GLY A 17 15.18 -31.84 49.25
CA GLY A 17 16.24 -31.07 48.60
C GLY A 17 15.84 -30.03 47.59
N CYS A 18 14.54 -29.78 47.31
CA CYS A 18 14.11 -28.82 46.30
C CYS A 18 13.03 -27.86 46.81
N ALA A 19 13.32 -27.05 47.81
CA ALA A 19 12.46 -25.96 48.23
C ALA A 19 13.30 -24.74 48.65
N GLY A 20 13.97 -24.16 47.67
CA GLY A 20 14.70 -22.92 47.84
C GLY A 20 14.69 -22.13 46.53
N VAL A 21 13.49 -21.79 46.05
CA VAL A 21 13.41 -20.69 45.08
C VAL A 21 13.56 -19.40 45.89
N PRO A 22 14.62 -18.60 45.69
CA PRO A 22 14.75 -17.33 46.40
C PRO A 22 13.58 -16.44 46.00
N SER A 23 12.74 -16.06 46.96
CA SER A 23 11.57 -15.22 46.81
C SER A 23 11.93 -13.73 46.65
N SER A 24 13.20 -13.39 46.56
CA SER A 24 13.68 -12.04 46.21
C SER A 24 15.10 -12.14 45.63
N SER A 25 15.23 -12.00 44.33
CA SER A 25 16.48 -11.51 43.75
C SER A 25 16.49 -9.99 43.92
N SER A 26 17.58 -9.42 44.44
CA SER A 26 17.81 -7.98 44.37
C SER A 26 17.62 -7.52 42.91
N PRO A 27 16.93 -6.40 42.66
CA PRO A 27 16.85 -5.86 41.31
C PRO A 27 18.28 -5.68 40.82
N GLN A 28 18.72 -6.47 39.86
CA GLN A 28 19.89 -6.12 39.07
C GLN A 28 19.46 -4.93 38.24
N ALA A 29 20.15 -3.80 38.46
CA ALA A 29 20.05 -2.70 37.54
C ALA A 29 20.33 -3.27 36.15
N ILE A 30 19.31 -3.33 35.30
CA ILE A 30 19.50 -3.52 33.84
C ILE A 30 20.42 -2.36 33.49
N GLY A 31 21.68 -2.70 33.13
CA GLY A 31 22.67 -1.68 32.79
C GLY A 31 22.02 -0.67 31.84
N THR A 32 22.27 0.59 32.05
CA THR A 32 21.91 1.65 31.11
C THR A 32 22.25 1.10 29.73
N VAL A 33 21.24 0.92 28.88
CA VAL A 33 21.48 0.68 27.46
C VAL A 33 22.27 1.89 27.01
N ASP A 34 23.60 1.71 26.89
CA ASP A 34 24.45 2.77 26.33
C ASP A 34 23.82 3.12 25.00
N ARG A 35 23.24 4.32 24.91
CA ARG A 35 22.75 4.85 23.64
C ARG A 35 23.98 4.89 22.73
N PRO A 36 23.99 4.18 21.61
CA PRO A 36 25.10 4.30 20.66
C PRO A 36 25.38 5.77 20.45
N ALA A 37 26.63 6.18 20.54
CA ALA A 37 27.01 7.55 20.22
C ALA A 37 26.40 7.88 18.84
N PRO A 38 25.84 9.09 18.66
CA PRO A 38 25.27 9.46 17.36
C PRO A 38 26.34 9.19 16.30
N PRO A 39 25.97 8.54 15.17
CA PRO A 39 26.93 8.19 14.14
C PRO A 39 27.70 9.46 13.75
N SER A 40 29.03 9.39 13.74
CA SER A 40 29.85 10.52 13.32
C SER A 40 29.51 10.83 11.87
N LEU A 41 29.33 12.11 11.55
CA LEU A 41 29.10 12.55 10.17
C LEU A 41 30.23 12.01 9.27
N PRO A 42 29.87 11.42 8.11
CA PRO A 42 30.87 10.97 7.16
C PRO A 42 31.73 12.17 6.72
N LYS A 43 33.05 11.97 6.66
CA LYS A 43 33.98 13.00 6.22
C LYS A 43 34.88 12.43 5.13
N PRO A 44 35.18 13.21 4.07
CA PRO A 44 36.17 12.79 3.09
C PRO A 44 37.54 12.54 3.76
N THR A 45 38.17 11.43 3.45
CA THR A 45 39.54 11.15 3.94
C THR A 45 40.57 11.79 3.03
N PRO A 46 41.72 12.32 3.55
CA PRO A 46 42.80 12.83 2.74
C PRO A 46 43.28 11.78 1.70
N GLY A 47 43.44 12.20 0.45
CA GLY A 47 43.91 11.31 -0.63
C GLY A 47 42.78 10.46 -1.29
N MET A 48 41.53 10.63 -0.92
CA MET A 48 40.40 9.97 -1.57
C MET A 48 40.33 10.34 -3.07
N ASP A 49 40.19 9.35 -3.94
CA ASP A 49 40.01 9.58 -5.38
C ASP A 49 38.66 10.25 -5.68
N PRO A 50 38.59 11.13 -6.70
CA PRO A 50 37.35 11.78 -7.09
C PRO A 50 36.13 10.87 -7.29
N ASP A 51 36.27 9.71 -7.93
CA ASP A 51 35.20 8.74 -8.13
C ASP A 51 34.67 8.21 -6.77
N VAL A 52 35.58 7.84 -5.88
CA VAL A 52 35.22 7.36 -4.55
C VAL A 52 34.53 8.45 -3.73
N LEU A 53 35.02 9.70 -3.83
CA LEU A 53 34.42 10.84 -3.15
C LEU A 53 32.96 11.07 -3.62
N LEU A 54 32.71 10.98 -4.92
CA LEU A 54 31.36 11.13 -5.48
C LEU A 54 30.41 10.01 -5.05
N ARG A 55 30.91 8.77 -4.99
CA ARG A 55 30.09 7.63 -4.48
C ARG A 55 29.73 7.81 -3.01
N GLU A 56 30.69 8.24 -2.19
CA GLU A 56 30.43 8.52 -0.77
C GLU A 56 29.52 9.75 -0.59
N PHE A 57 29.63 10.75 -1.46
CA PHE A 57 28.69 11.88 -1.52
C PHE A 57 27.25 11.39 -1.82
N LEU A 58 27.06 10.56 -2.86
CA LEU A 58 25.74 10.00 -3.18
C LEU A 58 25.16 9.15 -2.05
N LYS A 59 26.00 8.37 -1.36
CA LYS A 59 25.55 7.68 -0.15
C LYS A 59 25.06 8.67 0.93
N ALA A 60 25.82 9.74 1.13
CA ALA A 60 25.51 10.72 2.16
C ALA A 60 24.25 11.54 1.84
N THR A 61 23.84 11.65 0.56
CA THR A 61 22.58 12.32 0.18
C THR A 61 21.34 11.57 0.65
N ALA A 62 21.45 10.29 1.02
CA ALA A 62 20.32 9.54 1.56
C ALA A 62 19.87 10.00 2.95
N ASP A 63 20.72 10.69 3.71
CA ASP A 63 20.34 11.30 4.99
C ASP A 63 19.83 12.74 4.77
N PRO A 64 18.49 12.98 4.87
CA PRO A 64 17.92 14.32 4.69
C PRO A 64 18.12 15.25 5.91
N SER A 65 18.66 14.73 7.01
CA SER A 65 18.78 15.46 8.28
C SER A 65 19.59 16.74 8.13
N ASN A 66 19.08 17.81 8.72
CA ASN A 66 19.75 19.12 8.74
C ASN A 66 20.18 19.59 7.34
N ARG A 67 19.29 19.47 6.34
CA ARG A 67 19.54 19.84 4.94
C ARG A 67 20.72 19.06 4.36
N HIS A 68 20.66 17.75 4.44
CA HIS A 68 21.71 16.85 3.95
C HIS A 68 23.11 17.18 4.50
N LEU A 69 23.20 17.47 5.80
CA LEU A 69 24.45 17.86 6.45
C LEU A 69 25.59 16.84 6.21
N ALA A 70 25.27 15.56 6.14
CA ALA A 70 26.23 14.50 5.83
C ALA A 70 26.83 14.67 4.43
N ALA A 71 26.02 14.91 3.41
CA ALA A 71 26.47 15.16 2.05
C ALA A 71 27.26 16.47 1.92
N ARG A 72 26.86 17.50 2.67
CA ARG A 72 27.55 18.80 2.66
C ARG A 72 29.00 18.74 3.16
N GLN A 73 29.40 17.69 3.88
CA GLN A 73 30.81 17.48 4.28
C GLN A 73 31.75 17.22 3.08
N PHE A 74 31.19 16.80 1.94
CA PHE A 74 31.96 16.52 0.70
C PHE A 74 32.10 17.74 -0.20
N LEU A 75 31.41 18.86 0.09
CA LEU A 75 31.37 20.08 -0.70
C LEU A 75 32.45 21.08 -0.22
N THR A 76 32.82 22.01 -1.11
CA THR A 76 33.48 23.23 -0.68
C THR A 76 32.51 24.08 0.14
N GLU A 77 33.02 25.01 0.94
CA GLU A 77 32.17 25.93 1.72
C GLU A 77 31.23 26.76 0.82
N SER A 78 31.72 27.16 -0.36
CA SER A 78 30.92 27.86 -1.36
C SER A 78 29.79 26.98 -1.90
N ALA A 79 30.11 25.77 -2.38
CA ALA A 79 29.12 24.83 -2.90
C ALA A 79 28.10 24.43 -1.83
N SER A 80 28.55 24.21 -0.59
CA SER A 80 27.65 23.90 0.54
C SER A 80 26.62 24.99 0.82
N ARG A 81 26.98 26.27 0.62
CA ARG A 81 26.04 27.39 0.81
C ARG A 81 25.07 27.56 -0.36
N THR A 82 25.51 27.27 -1.57
CA THR A 82 24.75 27.54 -2.80
C THR A 82 23.96 26.35 -3.33
N TRP A 83 24.32 25.12 -2.93
CA TRP A 83 23.58 23.93 -3.35
C TRP A 83 22.14 23.96 -2.86
N ASP A 84 21.22 23.98 -3.82
CA ASP A 84 19.79 23.87 -3.55
C ASP A 84 19.40 22.39 -3.48
N ASP A 85 19.14 21.94 -2.26
CA ASP A 85 18.71 20.60 -1.89
C ASP A 85 17.18 20.51 -1.64
N ALA A 86 16.44 21.56 -2.02
CA ALA A 86 15.00 21.60 -1.86
C ALA A 86 14.27 20.87 -3.00
N GLY A 87 13.04 20.46 -2.71
CA GLY A 87 12.16 19.81 -3.67
C GLY A 87 12.27 18.28 -3.67
N SER A 88 11.77 17.68 -4.77
CA SER A 88 11.76 16.22 -4.92
C SER A 88 13.14 15.68 -5.25
N ALA A 89 13.52 14.59 -4.58
CA ALA A 89 14.72 13.85 -4.92
C ALA A 89 14.46 12.89 -6.09
N ILE A 90 15.46 12.70 -6.96
CA ILE A 90 15.40 11.74 -8.06
C ILE A 90 16.10 10.45 -7.61
N LEU A 91 15.37 9.32 -7.67
CA LEU A 91 15.93 8.01 -7.38
C LEU A 91 16.60 7.46 -8.64
N ILE A 92 17.88 7.07 -8.48
CA ILE A 92 18.73 6.61 -9.57
C ILE A 92 19.37 5.26 -9.26
N ASP A 93 19.70 4.55 -10.32
CA ASP A 93 20.44 3.29 -10.28
C ASP A 93 21.47 3.25 -11.43
N ASN A 94 22.34 2.23 -11.42
CA ASN A 94 23.35 2.02 -12.47
C ASN A 94 24.22 3.26 -12.74
N VAL A 95 24.66 3.92 -11.65
CA VAL A 95 25.42 5.19 -11.74
C VAL A 95 26.80 4.98 -12.32
N VAL A 96 27.10 5.70 -13.41
CA VAL A 96 28.40 5.74 -14.09
C VAL A 96 28.93 7.17 -14.11
N PHE A 97 30.14 7.37 -13.62
CA PHE A 97 30.87 8.63 -13.69
C PHE A 97 31.84 8.63 -14.87
N VAL A 98 31.74 9.65 -15.71
CA VAL A 98 32.65 9.89 -16.82
C VAL A 98 33.48 11.12 -16.49
N GLU A 99 34.76 10.89 -16.18
CA GLU A 99 35.69 11.91 -15.67
C GLU A 99 36.55 12.52 -16.77
N THR A 100 36.77 13.83 -16.67
CA THR A 100 37.85 14.55 -17.38
C THR A 100 38.79 15.14 -16.32
N ARG A 101 39.99 14.55 -16.20
CA ARG A 101 40.92 14.87 -15.14
C ARG A 101 41.95 15.93 -15.56
N GLY A 102 42.09 16.99 -14.75
CA GLY A 102 43.20 17.93 -14.75
C GLY A 102 43.98 17.83 -13.43
N PRO A 103 45.10 18.56 -13.28
CA PRO A 103 45.99 18.44 -12.13
C PRO A 103 45.37 18.89 -10.80
N GLU A 104 44.49 19.88 -10.84
CA GLU A 104 43.83 20.46 -9.64
C GLU A 104 42.32 20.52 -9.77
N ARG A 105 41.75 20.12 -10.91
CA ARG A 105 40.31 20.08 -11.19
C ARG A 105 39.93 18.79 -11.90
N VAL A 106 38.76 18.28 -11.56
CA VAL A 106 38.15 17.15 -12.26
C VAL A 106 36.71 17.53 -12.59
N SER A 107 36.31 17.35 -13.83
CA SER A 107 34.93 17.51 -14.28
C SER A 107 34.34 16.13 -14.51
N VAL A 108 33.14 15.87 -13.96
CA VAL A 108 32.50 14.56 -14.00
C VAL A 108 31.07 14.71 -14.54
N ASN A 109 30.75 13.95 -15.58
CA ASN A 109 29.40 13.78 -16.07
C ASN A 109 28.82 12.49 -15.48
N MET A 110 27.67 12.61 -14.83
CA MET A 110 26.94 11.48 -14.24
C MET A 110 25.91 10.94 -15.23
N ARG A 111 25.92 9.62 -15.44
CA ARG A 111 24.88 8.88 -16.16
C ARG A 111 24.25 7.88 -15.20
N ALA A 112 22.93 7.72 -15.28
CA ALA A 112 22.20 6.80 -14.42
C ALA A 112 20.85 6.45 -15.08
N ASP A 113 20.19 5.43 -14.56
CA ASP A 113 18.81 5.13 -14.84
C ASP A 113 17.92 5.77 -13.76
N ILE A 114 16.79 6.35 -14.16
CA ILE A 114 15.78 6.86 -13.23
C ILE A 114 14.86 5.72 -12.83
N LEU A 115 14.64 5.54 -11.52
CA LEU A 115 13.67 4.61 -10.97
C LEU A 115 12.41 5.31 -10.40
N GLY A 116 12.49 6.60 -10.15
CA GLY A 116 11.39 7.37 -9.61
C GLY A 116 11.80 8.70 -9.02
N SER A 117 10.85 9.32 -8.34
CA SER A 117 11.07 10.54 -7.55
C SER A 117 10.47 10.40 -6.15
N LEU A 118 11.08 11.05 -5.18
CA LEU A 118 10.61 11.16 -3.81
C LEU A 118 10.38 12.62 -3.48
N SER A 119 9.11 12.97 -3.16
CA SER A 119 8.79 14.34 -2.73
C SER A 119 9.23 14.60 -1.28
N ASP A 120 9.26 15.88 -0.89
CA ASP A 120 9.47 16.33 0.50
C ASP A 120 8.41 15.79 1.48
N MET A 121 7.20 15.54 0.98
CA MET A 121 6.14 14.86 1.73
C MET A 121 6.38 13.35 1.89
N GLY A 122 7.43 12.78 1.31
CA GLY A 122 7.73 11.35 1.34
C GLY A 122 6.90 10.51 0.36
N VAL A 123 6.27 11.14 -0.63
CA VAL A 123 5.57 10.41 -1.70
C VAL A 123 6.60 9.91 -2.70
N PHE A 124 6.67 8.60 -2.86
CA PHE A 124 7.46 7.97 -3.90
C PHE A 124 6.58 7.68 -5.12
N GLU A 125 7.08 8.03 -6.29
CA GLU A 125 6.46 7.72 -7.57
C GLU A 125 7.49 7.06 -8.47
N THR A 126 7.17 5.88 -8.97
CA THR A 126 8.02 5.17 -9.93
C THR A 126 8.07 5.91 -11.26
N ALA A 127 9.24 5.94 -11.85
CA ALA A 127 9.50 6.41 -13.21
C ALA A 127 10.50 5.47 -13.89
N GLU A 128 10.66 5.58 -15.20
CA GLU A 128 11.58 4.76 -15.98
C GLU A 128 12.23 5.62 -17.05
N GLY A 129 13.51 5.42 -17.28
CA GLY A 129 14.26 6.07 -18.34
C GLY A 129 15.69 6.41 -17.94
N ALA A 130 16.46 6.88 -18.90
CA ALA A 130 17.80 7.39 -18.62
C ALA A 130 17.71 8.79 -17.97
N LEU A 131 18.61 9.05 -17.02
CA LEU A 131 18.73 10.39 -16.43
C LEU A 131 19.14 11.39 -17.52
N PRO A 132 18.34 12.44 -17.78
CA PRO A 132 18.78 13.55 -18.63
C PRO A 132 20.06 14.16 -18.05
N ASP A 133 20.95 14.66 -18.90
CA ASP A 133 22.19 15.28 -18.44
C ASP A 133 21.93 16.36 -17.38
N PRO A 134 22.29 16.15 -16.11
CA PRO A 134 22.04 17.12 -15.06
C PRO A 134 23.07 18.27 -15.07
N GLY A 135 24.08 18.18 -15.93
CA GLY A 135 25.24 19.05 -15.96
C GLY A 135 26.44 18.49 -15.20
N PRO A 136 27.63 19.05 -15.41
CA PRO A 136 28.87 18.53 -14.85
C PRO A 136 28.97 18.80 -13.33
N ILE A 137 29.54 17.83 -12.63
CA ILE A 137 30.00 17.99 -11.25
C ILE A 137 31.48 18.35 -11.31
N GLU A 138 31.88 19.50 -10.75
CA GLU A 138 33.24 19.96 -10.72
C GLU A 138 33.87 19.73 -9.34
N LEU A 139 35.03 19.07 -9.30
CA LEU A 139 35.79 18.88 -8.10
C LEU A 139 37.07 19.70 -8.17
N VAL A 140 37.48 20.23 -7.03
CA VAL A 140 38.74 20.97 -6.86
C VAL A 140 39.61 20.32 -5.78
N LYS A 141 40.91 20.38 -5.96
CA LYS A 141 41.86 19.92 -4.96
C LYS A 141 42.10 21.01 -3.92
N THR A 142 41.81 20.69 -2.68
CA THR A 142 42.04 21.55 -1.51
C THR A 142 43.19 21.01 -0.67
N PRO A 143 43.73 21.75 0.33
CA PRO A 143 44.73 21.22 1.24
C PRO A 143 44.31 19.92 1.96
N ASP A 144 43.00 19.76 2.20
CA ASP A 144 42.42 18.59 2.87
C ASP A 144 41.98 17.49 1.89
N GLY A 145 42.38 17.56 0.63
CA GLY A 145 41.99 16.61 -0.42
C GLY A 145 40.92 17.16 -1.38
N TRP A 146 40.32 16.30 -2.19
CA TRP A 146 39.32 16.69 -3.15
C TRP A 146 38.02 17.13 -2.47
N ARG A 147 37.32 18.13 -3.06
CA ARG A 147 35.97 18.58 -2.68
C ARG A 147 35.17 18.91 -3.92
N ILE A 148 33.85 18.71 -3.85
CA ILE A 148 32.92 19.11 -4.89
C ILE A 148 32.73 20.64 -4.77
N ASP A 149 33.03 21.37 -5.85
CA ASP A 149 32.97 22.83 -5.94
C ASP A 149 31.71 23.31 -6.69
N LYS A 150 31.26 22.53 -7.66
CA LYS A 150 29.98 22.75 -8.35
C LYS A 150 29.25 21.44 -8.55
N LEU A 151 27.94 21.47 -8.40
CA LEU A 151 27.05 20.34 -8.62
C LEU A 151 25.68 20.84 -9.10
N PRO A 152 24.90 20.01 -9.80
CA PRO A 152 23.52 20.31 -10.13
C PRO A 152 22.67 20.54 -8.88
N ASN A 153 21.62 21.36 -9.00
CA ASN A 153 20.61 21.49 -7.97
C ASN A 153 19.75 20.22 -7.88
N GLY A 154 19.07 20.05 -6.75
CA GLY A 154 18.29 18.87 -6.44
C GLY A 154 19.12 17.78 -5.78
N VAL A 155 18.45 16.72 -5.38
CA VAL A 155 19.03 15.57 -4.68
C VAL A 155 18.89 14.34 -5.56
N PHE A 156 20.01 13.61 -5.75
CA PHE A 156 20.01 12.29 -6.36
C PHE A 156 20.18 11.25 -5.25
N LEU A 157 19.27 10.27 -5.22
CA LEU A 157 19.28 9.19 -4.23
C LEU A 157 19.60 7.88 -4.95
N ASP A 158 20.69 7.24 -4.57
CA ASP A 158 20.97 5.87 -4.98
C ASP A 158 19.89 4.92 -4.44
N TRP A 159 19.39 4.01 -5.28
CA TRP A 159 18.31 3.10 -4.95
C TRP A 159 18.59 2.22 -3.71
N GLN A 160 19.81 1.68 -3.61
CA GLN A 160 20.16 0.82 -2.48
C GLN A 160 20.22 1.64 -1.18
N GLN A 161 20.74 2.86 -1.24
CA GLN A 161 20.78 3.76 -0.09
C GLN A 161 19.40 4.23 0.31
N PHE A 162 18.52 4.50 -0.66
CA PHE A 162 17.11 4.81 -0.39
C PHE A 162 16.43 3.66 0.38
N GLN A 163 16.54 2.43 -0.09
CA GLN A 163 15.94 1.27 0.57
C GLN A 163 16.51 1.03 1.98
N ALA A 164 17.79 1.32 2.19
CA ALA A 164 18.45 1.18 3.49
C ALA A 164 17.95 2.24 4.49
N THR A 165 17.79 3.49 4.04
CA THR A 165 17.53 4.66 4.90
C THR A 165 16.05 4.94 5.07
N TYR A 166 15.27 4.90 4.00
CA TYR A 166 13.85 5.23 4.02
C TYR A 166 13.01 3.98 4.30
N LYS A 167 12.05 4.13 5.19
CA LYS A 167 11.08 3.07 5.50
C LYS A 167 9.70 3.47 5.04
N ARG A 168 9.01 2.54 4.39
CA ARG A 168 7.63 2.71 3.97
C ARG A 168 6.72 2.70 5.20
N ASN A 169 6.02 3.79 5.42
CA ASN A 169 4.97 3.94 6.41
C ASN A 169 3.68 4.34 5.69
N THR A 170 2.54 4.00 6.24
CA THR A 170 1.26 4.31 5.62
C THR A 170 0.51 5.33 6.49
N LEU A 171 0.22 6.49 5.92
CA LEU A 171 -0.72 7.44 6.51
C LEU A 171 -2.13 7.00 6.16
N TYR A 172 -3.10 7.34 7.01
CA TYR A 172 -4.49 7.01 6.79
C TYR A 172 -5.36 8.25 6.79
N PHE A 173 -6.14 8.41 5.72
CA PHE A 173 -7.13 9.46 5.55
C PHE A 173 -8.52 8.85 5.56
N VAL A 174 -9.59 9.64 5.70
CA VAL A 174 -10.96 9.13 5.77
C VAL A 174 -11.57 9.06 4.36
N ASP A 175 -12.28 7.99 4.04
CA ASP A 175 -13.04 7.91 2.80
C ASP A 175 -14.17 8.96 2.76
N PRO A 176 -14.71 9.32 1.59
CA PRO A 176 -15.74 10.35 1.48
C PRO A 176 -17.00 10.08 2.30
N THR A 177 -17.33 8.81 2.55
CA THR A 177 -18.53 8.42 3.34
C THR A 177 -18.28 8.42 4.84
N GLY A 178 -17.02 8.34 5.27
CA GLY A 178 -16.63 8.20 6.68
C GLY A 178 -16.75 6.76 7.21
N GLY A 179 -16.80 5.78 6.32
CA GLY A 179 -16.95 4.37 6.70
C GLY A 179 -15.63 3.65 7.00
N THR A 180 -14.53 4.11 6.43
CA THR A 180 -13.21 3.49 6.62
C THR A 180 -12.08 4.50 6.44
N VAL A 181 -10.86 4.08 6.77
CA VAL A 181 -9.67 4.87 6.47
C VAL A 181 -8.94 4.34 5.23
N VAL A 182 -8.38 5.27 4.47
CA VAL A 182 -7.78 5.07 3.15
C VAL A 182 -6.26 5.17 3.26
N PRO A 183 -5.48 4.17 2.83
CA PRO A 183 -4.03 4.18 2.94
C PRO A 183 -3.37 5.12 1.94
N ASP A 184 -2.37 5.86 2.40
CA ASP A 184 -1.48 6.71 1.61
C ASP A 184 -0.03 6.42 1.99
N PRO A 185 0.69 5.58 1.24
CA PRO A 185 2.08 5.21 1.53
C PRO A 185 3.03 6.41 1.47
N ARG A 186 3.92 6.50 2.46
CA ARG A 186 5.00 7.50 2.57
C ARG A 186 6.32 6.85 2.92
N TYR A 187 7.38 7.37 2.39
CA TYR A 187 8.74 6.97 2.74
C TYR A 187 9.35 8.00 3.68
N VAL A 188 9.79 7.52 4.84
CA VAL A 188 10.30 8.38 5.92
C VAL A 188 11.68 7.90 6.34
N ALA A 189 12.65 8.81 6.31
CA ALA A 189 13.99 8.59 6.84
C ALA A 189 14.05 9.13 8.27
N VAL A 190 13.84 8.27 9.25
CA VAL A 190 13.96 8.61 10.66
C VAL A 190 14.93 7.67 11.33
N SER A 191 16.06 8.21 11.77
CA SER A 191 17.10 7.46 12.48
C SER A 191 16.74 7.20 13.95
N ASP A 192 15.97 8.11 14.58
CA ASP A 192 15.50 7.97 15.95
C ASP A 192 14.02 7.54 15.98
N PRO A 193 13.73 6.30 16.42
CA PRO A 193 12.35 5.80 16.51
C PRO A 193 11.41 6.66 17.35
N ASP A 194 11.94 7.40 18.33
CA ASP A 194 11.13 8.30 19.18
C ASP A 194 10.62 9.53 18.40
N GLN A 195 11.23 9.84 17.25
CA GLN A 195 10.80 10.92 16.35
C GLN A 195 9.79 10.46 15.30
N LEU A 196 9.70 9.15 15.04
CA LEU A 196 8.85 8.62 13.97
C LEU A 196 7.38 9.02 14.16
N ALA A 197 6.85 8.92 15.37
CA ALA A 197 5.47 9.29 15.67
C ALA A 197 5.19 10.76 15.34
N THR A 198 6.11 11.66 15.72
CA THR A 198 6.00 13.09 15.43
C THR A 198 6.02 13.38 13.94
N GLU A 199 6.91 12.72 13.21
CA GLU A 199 7.04 12.87 11.76
C GLU A 199 5.78 12.40 11.03
N LEU A 200 5.22 11.24 11.41
CA LEU A 200 4.00 10.70 10.79
C LEU A 200 2.79 11.59 11.06
N VAL A 201 2.62 12.08 12.30
CA VAL A 201 1.52 13.01 12.64
C VAL A 201 1.68 14.34 11.89
N SER A 202 2.91 14.85 11.77
CA SER A 202 3.18 16.07 11.00
C SER A 202 2.83 15.92 9.53
N LYS A 203 3.14 14.75 8.92
CA LYS A 203 2.76 14.45 7.53
C LYS A 203 1.25 14.25 7.36
N LEU A 204 0.54 13.68 8.35
CA LEU A 204 -0.93 13.63 8.34
C LEU A 204 -1.54 15.03 8.31
N ILE A 205 -1.05 15.95 9.14
CA ILE A 205 -1.50 17.36 9.19
C ILE A 205 -1.19 18.06 7.87
N ALA A 206 -0.04 17.79 7.26
CA ALA A 206 0.33 18.34 5.95
C ALA A 206 -0.62 17.87 4.82
N GLY A 207 -1.32 16.76 5.02
CA GLY A 207 -2.38 16.29 4.14
C GLY A 207 -2.02 15.13 3.23
N PRO A 208 -3.02 14.63 2.47
CA PRO A 208 -2.84 13.55 1.52
C PRO A 208 -1.97 13.99 0.33
N ARG A 209 -1.47 13.00 -0.42
CA ARG A 209 -0.82 13.28 -1.71
C ARG A 209 -1.78 14.04 -2.64
N PRO A 210 -1.27 14.90 -3.55
CA PRO A 210 -2.11 15.75 -4.38
C PRO A 210 -3.22 14.99 -5.13
N GLU A 211 -2.93 13.77 -5.61
CA GLU A 211 -3.87 12.94 -6.36
C GLU A 211 -5.05 12.45 -5.51
N MET A 212 -4.88 12.42 -4.19
CA MET A 212 -5.91 11.99 -3.25
C MET A 212 -6.68 13.15 -2.61
N ALA A 213 -6.21 14.37 -2.76
CA ALA A 213 -6.75 15.53 -2.05
C ALA A 213 -8.28 15.72 -2.24
N LYS A 214 -8.82 15.26 -3.37
CA LYS A 214 -10.26 15.35 -3.68
C LYS A 214 -11.01 14.03 -3.50
N THR A 215 -10.30 12.92 -3.22
CA THR A 215 -10.90 11.60 -3.10
C THR A 215 -10.97 11.11 -1.66
N VAL A 216 -10.38 11.84 -0.72
CA VAL A 216 -10.38 11.54 0.72
C VAL A 216 -10.69 12.80 1.55
N ARG A 217 -11.01 12.59 2.81
CA ARG A 217 -11.17 13.66 3.80
C ARG A 217 -10.00 13.63 4.78
N ASN A 218 -9.43 14.80 5.07
CA ASN A 218 -8.45 14.95 6.13
C ASN A 218 -9.08 15.75 7.29
N LEU A 219 -9.22 15.13 8.45
CA LEU A 219 -9.78 15.79 9.65
C LEU A 219 -8.70 16.48 10.50
N LEU A 220 -7.43 16.36 10.09
CA LEU A 220 -6.28 17.01 10.71
C LEU A 220 -5.79 18.23 9.91
N GLU A 221 -6.61 18.75 8.99
CA GLU A 221 -6.22 19.88 8.15
C GLU A 221 -6.07 21.20 8.94
N PRO A 222 -5.25 22.14 8.45
CA PRO A 222 -5.13 23.46 9.05
C PRO A 222 -6.49 24.16 9.27
N PRO A 223 -6.70 24.90 10.38
CA PRO A 223 -5.66 25.44 11.28
C PRO A 223 -5.16 24.50 12.39
N LEU A 224 -5.61 23.23 12.42
CA LEU A 224 -5.14 22.25 13.38
C LEU A 224 -3.63 22.03 13.23
N LYS A 225 -2.93 21.97 14.34
CA LYS A 225 -1.49 21.67 14.37
C LYS A 225 -1.09 20.89 15.61
N LEU A 226 0.08 20.28 15.55
CA LEU A 226 0.69 19.59 16.67
C LEU A 226 1.30 20.62 17.63
N ARG A 227 0.99 20.57 18.92
CA ARG A 227 1.50 21.49 19.95
C ARG A 227 2.97 21.25 20.29
N GLY A 228 3.51 20.09 20.00
CA GLY A 228 4.89 19.70 20.27
C GLY A 228 5.15 18.30 19.78
N PRO A 229 6.32 17.72 20.05
CA PRO A 229 6.59 16.35 19.63
C PRO A 229 5.63 15.37 20.31
N VAL A 230 5.32 14.27 19.63
CA VAL A 230 4.61 13.15 20.23
C VAL A 230 5.51 12.53 21.31
N THR A 231 4.92 12.26 22.47
CA THR A 231 5.60 11.72 23.64
C THR A 231 5.00 10.38 24.04
N ARG A 232 5.55 9.71 25.06
CA ARG A 232 4.87 8.60 25.71
C ARG A 232 3.55 9.06 26.32
N ALA A 233 2.64 8.14 26.57
CA ALA A 233 1.35 8.45 27.21
C ALA A 233 1.50 9.19 28.57
N ASP A 234 2.56 8.92 29.32
CA ASP A 234 2.91 9.57 30.59
C ASP A 234 3.69 10.90 30.41
N GLY A 235 3.95 11.35 29.20
CA GLY A 235 4.71 12.55 28.86
C GLY A 235 6.22 12.35 28.73
N GLY A 236 6.73 11.13 28.87
CA GLY A 236 8.14 10.80 28.66
C GLY A 236 8.56 10.98 27.20
N LYS A 237 9.81 11.43 26.96
CA LYS A 237 10.33 11.73 25.61
C LYS A 237 11.01 10.57 24.91
N THR A 238 11.23 9.45 25.59
CA THR A 238 11.93 8.27 25.07
C THR A 238 11.07 7.03 25.22
N GLY A 239 11.14 6.11 24.26
CA GLY A 239 10.35 4.89 24.25
C GLY A 239 8.88 5.10 23.84
N VAL A 240 8.62 6.10 22.99
CA VAL A 240 7.28 6.40 22.43
C VAL A 240 6.74 5.17 21.69
N GLY A 241 5.55 4.71 22.10
CA GLY A 241 4.89 3.55 21.47
C GLY A 241 5.59 2.21 21.69
N ARG A 242 6.56 2.10 22.59
CA ARG A 242 7.26 0.85 22.89
C ARG A 242 6.68 0.16 24.14
N GLY A 243 6.44 -1.13 24.01
CA GLY A 243 5.82 -1.91 25.09
C GLY A 243 4.46 -1.32 25.48
N TYR A 244 4.28 -1.02 26.75
CA TYR A 244 3.09 -0.38 27.31
C TYR A 244 3.23 1.16 27.44
N GLY A 245 4.25 1.75 26.82
CA GLY A 245 4.55 3.17 26.97
C GLY A 245 3.54 4.11 26.31
N GLY A 246 2.82 3.61 25.30
CA GLY A 246 1.81 4.38 24.57
C GLY A 246 2.37 5.59 23.84
N ALA A 247 1.47 6.36 23.27
CA ALA A 247 1.77 7.62 22.58
C ALA A 247 0.79 8.72 23.00
N ARG A 248 1.30 9.93 23.28
CA ARG A 248 0.51 11.11 23.59
C ARG A 248 0.67 12.14 22.48
N ILE A 249 -0.46 12.52 21.91
CA ILE A 249 -0.59 13.49 20.82
C ILE A 249 -1.37 14.69 21.35
N ASP A 250 -0.72 15.84 21.44
CA ASP A 250 -1.33 17.09 21.87
C ASP A 250 -1.55 17.99 20.65
N LEU A 251 -2.81 18.18 20.28
CA LEU A 251 -3.24 19.01 19.15
C LEU A 251 -3.73 20.39 19.64
N GLU A 252 -3.70 21.39 18.78
CA GLU A 252 -4.28 22.69 19.03
C GLU A 252 -5.03 23.23 17.81
N ASN A 253 -5.97 24.13 18.06
CA ASN A 253 -6.88 24.71 17.06
C ASN A 253 -7.84 23.69 16.45
N LEU A 254 -8.43 22.81 17.26
CA LEU A 254 -9.42 21.87 16.81
C LEU A 254 -10.73 22.60 16.48
N SER A 255 -11.15 22.55 15.20
CA SER A 255 -12.41 23.14 14.75
C SER A 255 -13.59 22.18 14.87
N THR A 256 -13.34 20.87 14.88
CA THR A 256 -14.37 19.82 14.88
C THR A 256 -14.94 19.61 16.27
N THR A 257 -16.26 19.83 16.43
CA THR A 257 -16.99 19.59 17.68
C THR A 257 -17.84 18.33 17.65
N ASP A 258 -18.19 17.82 16.46
CA ASP A 258 -19.02 16.65 16.24
C ASP A 258 -18.31 15.36 16.72
N PRO A 259 -18.97 14.54 17.59
CA PRO A 259 -18.37 13.33 18.15
C PRO A 259 -17.94 12.30 17.09
N HIS A 260 -18.69 12.14 16.01
CA HIS A 260 -18.35 11.21 14.93
C HIS A 260 -17.07 11.64 14.19
N SER A 261 -16.95 12.91 13.87
CA SER A 261 -15.73 13.47 13.26
C SER A 261 -14.51 13.36 14.19
N ARG A 262 -14.69 13.54 15.51
CA ARG A 262 -13.62 13.30 16.49
C ARG A 262 -13.15 11.84 16.52
N GLN A 263 -14.11 10.89 16.42
CA GLN A 263 -13.78 9.47 16.33
C GLN A 263 -13.02 9.14 15.04
N LEU A 264 -13.41 9.71 13.91
CA LEU A 264 -12.69 9.54 12.64
C LEU A 264 -11.29 10.17 12.66
N LEU A 265 -11.14 11.34 13.32
CA LEU A 265 -9.83 11.96 13.56
C LEU A 265 -8.93 11.04 14.40
N ALA A 266 -9.47 10.47 15.49
CA ALA A 266 -8.74 9.49 16.28
C ALA A 266 -8.34 8.27 15.43
N ALA A 267 -9.24 7.77 14.58
CA ALA A 267 -8.97 6.66 13.68
C ALA A 267 -7.80 6.94 12.70
N GLN A 268 -7.73 8.14 12.12
CA GLN A 268 -6.61 8.54 11.26
C GLN A 268 -5.27 8.44 12.02
N LEU A 269 -5.19 8.99 13.22
CA LEU A 269 -4.00 8.95 14.06
C LEU A 269 -3.65 7.53 14.48
N ILE A 270 -4.61 6.79 15.03
CA ILE A 270 -4.40 5.46 15.60
C ILE A 270 -3.96 4.46 14.53
N TRP A 271 -4.64 4.41 13.37
CA TRP A 271 -4.25 3.50 12.29
C TRP A 271 -2.89 3.86 11.70
N THR A 272 -2.56 5.14 11.56
CA THR A 272 -1.25 5.58 11.11
C THR A 272 -0.15 5.14 12.08
N LEU A 273 -0.32 5.37 13.37
CA LEU A 273 0.69 5.04 14.38
C LEU A 273 0.81 3.54 14.61
N SER A 274 -0.32 2.83 14.76
CA SER A 274 -0.30 1.38 15.02
C SER A 274 0.32 0.58 13.87
N ARG A 275 0.02 0.94 12.62
CA ARG A 275 0.61 0.28 11.44
C ARG A 275 2.10 0.60 11.24
N ALA A 276 2.59 1.68 11.84
CA ALA A 276 4.01 2.01 11.94
C ALA A 276 4.72 1.32 13.14
N GLY A 277 4.02 0.46 13.89
CA GLY A 277 4.58 -0.24 15.05
C GLY A 277 4.67 0.61 16.32
N ILE A 278 3.97 1.74 16.36
CA ILE A 278 3.85 2.61 17.54
C ILE A 278 2.61 2.18 18.30
N ASN A 279 2.80 1.50 19.43
CA ASN A 279 1.71 0.88 20.18
C ASN A 279 0.98 1.90 21.08
N GLY A 280 -0.31 1.61 21.37
CA GLY A 280 -1.11 2.33 22.36
C GLY A 280 -0.71 2.06 23.82
N PRO A 281 -1.44 2.63 24.81
CA PRO A 281 -2.62 3.49 24.57
C PRO A 281 -2.28 4.81 23.90
N TYR A 282 -3.22 5.35 23.11
CA TYR A 282 -3.07 6.61 22.39
C TYR A 282 -3.81 7.72 23.14
N VAL A 283 -3.10 8.54 23.92
CA VAL A 283 -3.66 9.70 24.60
C VAL A 283 -3.73 10.86 23.61
N ILE A 284 -4.92 11.19 23.15
CA ILE A 284 -5.14 12.25 22.17
C ILE A 284 -5.83 13.42 22.86
N ASN A 285 -5.16 14.56 22.92
CA ASN A 285 -5.70 15.80 23.45
C ASN A 285 -5.84 16.84 22.34
N ALA A 286 -6.86 17.68 22.46
CA ALA A 286 -7.06 18.85 21.62
C ALA A 286 -7.35 20.05 22.53
N ASP A 287 -6.63 21.16 22.31
CA ASP A 287 -6.74 22.39 23.10
C ASP A 287 -6.65 22.16 24.63
N SER A 288 -5.78 21.23 25.03
CA SER A 288 -5.46 20.85 26.42
C SER A 288 -6.54 20.01 27.14
N VAL A 289 -7.55 19.51 26.43
CA VAL A 289 -8.55 18.58 26.98
C VAL A 289 -8.54 17.27 26.17
N PRO A 290 -8.99 16.14 26.72
CA PRO A 290 -9.14 14.91 25.96
C PRO A 290 -9.98 15.14 24.69
N LEU A 291 -9.59 14.53 23.57
CA LEU A 291 -10.36 14.59 22.33
C LEU A 291 -11.78 14.07 22.52
N ASP A 292 -11.93 13.06 23.38
CA ASP A 292 -13.21 12.52 23.84
C ASP A 292 -13.02 12.03 25.28
N GLU A 293 -13.88 12.51 26.20
CA GLU A 293 -13.80 12.18 27.63
C GLU A 293 -13.92 10.70 27.93
N ARG A 294 -14.57 9.92 27.06
CA ARG A 294 -14.70 8.46 27.19
C ARG A 294 -13.34 7.74 27.10
N PHE A 295 -12.37 8.39 26.48
CA PHE A 295 -11.03 7.85 26.21
C PHE A 295 -9.94 8.75 26.80
N ALA A 296 -10.24 9.40 27.93
CA ALA A 296 -9.27 10.28 28.60
C ALA A 296 -7.97 9.56 29.02
N ASP A 297 -8.07 8.27 29.37
CA ASP A 297 -6.92 7.43 29.73
C ASP A 297 -6.18 6.86 28.49
N GLY A 298 -6.69 7.10 27.30
CA GLY A 298 -6.13 6.68 26.01
C GLY A 298 -7.06 5.79 25.21
N TRP A 299 -6.89 5.83 23.90
CA TRP A 299 -7.58 5.00 22.91
C TRP A 299 -6.78 3.73 22.65
N GLU A 300 -7.50 2.66 22.28
CA GLU A 300 -6.93 1.44 21.73
C GLU A 300 -7.37 1.25 20.28
N THR A 301 -6.70 0.38 19.54
CA THR A 301 -7.10 0.05 18.15
C THR A 301 -8.50 -0.54 18.06
N SER A 302 -8.97 -1.24 19.12
CA SER A 302 -10.33 -1.76 19.23
C SER A 302 -11.41 -0.68 19.21
N ASP A 303 -11.12 0.52 19.70
CA ASP A 303 -12.08 1.63 19.79
C ASP A 303 -12.39 2.24 18.41
N VAL A 304 -11.49 2.02 17.45
CA VAL A 304 -11.62 2.47 16.06
C VAL A 304 -11.75 1.30 15.06
N ALA A 305 -12.00 0.08 15.55
CA ALA A 305 -12.04 -1.14 14.73
C ALA A 305 -13.07 -1.08 13.59
N ALA A 306 -14.16 -0.31 13.75
CA ALA A 306 -15.15 -0.11 12.69
C ALA A 306 -14.58 0.52 11.41
N THR A 307 -13.46 1.26 11.53
CA THR A 307 -12.79 1.93 10.41
C THR A 307 -11.53 1.19 9.94
N ASP A 308 -11.29 -0.04 10.40
CA ASP A 308 -10.08 -0.80 10.08
C ASP A 308 -9.91 -0.93 8.56
N PRO A 309 -8.81 -0.43 7.99
CA PRO A 309 -8.51 -0.54 6.56
C PRO A 309 -8.27 -1.98 6.09
N GLY A 310 -7.99 -2.88 7.03
CA GLY A 310 -7.79 -4.31 6.77
C GLY A 310 -9.00 -5.17 7.11
N ALA A 311 -10.10 -4.58 7.61
CA ALA A 311 -11.30 -5.34 7.90
C ALA A 311 -11.80 -6.01 6.62
N ALA A 312 -11.83 -7.33 6.63
CA ALA A 312 -12.59 -8.06 5.64
C ALA A 312 -14.03 -7.55 5.70
N SER A 313 -14.59 -7.17 4.57
CA SER A 313 -16.00 -6.78 4.47
C SER A 313 -16.82 -7.76 5.30
N GLY A 314 -17.65 -7.26 6.22
CA GLY A 314 -18.24 -7.99 7.35
C GLY A 314 -19.15 -9.19 7.04
N VAL A 315 -19.10 -9.70 5.82
CA VAL A 315 -19.70 -10.98 5.44
C VAL A 315 -18.55 -11.86 4.93
N ALA A 316 -18.32 -12.98 5.60
CA ALA A 316 -17.52 -14.09 5.08
C ALA A 316 -18.25 -14.73 3.89
N ALA A 317 -18.52 -13.96 2.85
CA ALA A 317 -19.00 -14.51 1.60
C ALA A 317 -17.86 -15.33 1.01
N GLY A 318 -18.03 -16.63 0.97
CA GLY A 318 -17.04 -17.58 0.53
C GLY A 318 -16.63 -17.35 -0.94
N LEU A 319 -15.69 -18.14 -1.41
CA LEU A 319 -15.29 -18.14 -2.81
C LEU A 319 -16.48 -18.55 -3.69
N HIS A 320 -16.79 -17.73 -4.67
CA HIS A 320 -17.64 -18.07 -5.80
C HIS A 320 -16.76 -18.30 -7.04
N ALA A 321 -17.32 -18.95 -8.03
CA ALA A 321 -16.63 -19.13 -9.32
C ALA A 321 -17.61 -19.21 -10.48
N LEU A 322 -17.17 -18.81 -11.66
CA LEU A 322 -17.84 -19.17 -12.90
C LEU A 322 -17.30 -20.53 -13.37
N VAL A 323 -18.17 -21.51 -13.53
CA VAL A 323 -17.82 -22.86 -14.04
C VAL A 323 -18.77 -23.21 -15.16
N GLY A 324 -18.23 -23.39 -16.37
CA GLY A 324 -19.04 -23.66 -17.55
C GLY A 324 -20.11 -22.61 -17.84
N GLY A 325 -19.78 -21.33 -17.56
CA GLY A 325 -20.68 -20.19 -17.76
C GLY A 325 -21.80 -20.07 -16.74
N SER A 326 -21.74 -20.75 -15.59
CA SER A 326 -22.71 -20.64 -14.49
C SER A 326 -22.02 -20.30 -13.18
N LEU A 327 -22.63 -19.47 -12.35
CA LEU A 327 -22.09 -19.09 -11.05
C LEU A 327 -22.30 -20.23 -10.03
N VAL A 328 -21.22 -20.62 -9.36
CA VAL A 328 -21.20 -21.62 -8.27
C VAL A 328 -20.64 -20.98 -7.00
N ALA A 329 -20.96 -21.53 -5.85
CA ALA A 329 -20.38 -21.14 -4.56
C ALA A 329 -19.60 -22.32 -3.98
N LEU A 330 -18.38 -22.07 -3.47
CA LEU A 330 -17.60 -23.09 -2.78
C LEU A 330 -18.20 -23.38 -1.40
N ASP A 331 -18.60 -24.63 -1.18
CA ASP A 331 -19.11 -25.14 0.10
C ASP A 331 -18.31 -26.40 0.49
N GLY A 332 -17.28 -26.23 1.26
CA GLY A 332 -16.34 -27.29 1.66
C GLY A 332 -15.71 -27.98 0.45
N GLN A 333 -16.07 -29.23 0.20
CA GLN A 333 -15.58 -30.05 -0.94
C GLN A 333 -16.52 -30.03 -2.14
N ARG A 334 -17.50 -29.14 -2.18
CA ARG A 334 -18.50 -29.04 -3.25
C ARG A 334 -18.54 -27.61 -3.80
N ALA A 335 -19.01 -27.49 -5.03
CA ALA A 335 -19.24 -26.20 -5.68
C ALA A 335 -20.64 -26.22 -6.34
N PRO A 336 -21.73 -26.21 -5.54
CA PRO A 336 -23.07 -26.18 -6.11
C PRO A 336 -23.32 -24.88 -6.86
N ARG A 337 -24.19 -24.92 -7.86
CA ARG A 337 -24.70 -23.71 -8.51
C ARG A 337 -25.41 -22.86 -7.47
N VAL A 338 -25.19 -21.56 -7.51
CA VAL A 338 -25.92 -20.63 -6.64
C VAL A 338 -27.42 -20.69 -6.97
N PRO A 339 -28.29 -20.47 -5.99
CA PRO A 339 -29.74 -20.41 -6.27
C PRO A 339 -30.08 -19.20 -7.17
N GLY A 340 -31.19 -19.30 -7.90
CA GLY A 340 -31.70 -18.24 -8.76
C GLY A 340 -31.02 -18.16 -10.15
N PRO A 341 -31.22 -17.05 -10.86
CA PRO A 341 -30.85 -16.91 -12.27
C PRO A 341 -29.36 -17.11 -12.56
N PHE A 342 -28.47 -16.57 -11.71
CA PHE A 342 -27.04 -16.61 -11.95
C PHE A 342 -26.44 -18.03 -11.92
N GLY A 343 -27.05 -18.95 -11.18
CA GLY A 343 -26.65 -20.37 -11.22
C GLY A 343 -27.21 -21.13 -12.41
N GLN A 344 -28.22 -20.60 -13.11
CA GLN A 344 -28.90 -21.27 -14.25
C GLN A 344 -28.57 -20.63 -15.60
N MET A 345 -28.22 -19.35 -15.61
CA MET A 345 -27.90 -18.55 -16.79
C MET A 345 -26.64 -19.10 -17.46
N PRO A 346 -26.68 -19.48 -18.74
CA PRO A 346 -25.51 -19.96 -19.46
C PRO A 346 -24.70 -18.79 -20.01
N ASN A 347 -23.47 -19.08 -20.45
CA ASN A 347 -22.61 -18.16 -21.19
C ASN A 347 -22.19 -16.92 -20.39
N GLN A 348 -22.20 -16.99 -19.06
CA GLN A 348 -21.58 -15.93 -18.25
C GLN A 348 -20.07 -15.97 -18.48
N THR A 349 -19.48 -14.82 -18.80
CA THR A 349 -18.05 -14.66 -19.09
C THR A 349 -17.30 -13.98 -17.95
N SER A 350 -17.99 -13.19 -17.13
CA SER A 350 -17.43 -12.64 -15.91
C SER A 350 -18.54 -12.31 -14.91
N ALA A 351 -18.20 -12.27 -13.63
CA ALA A 351 -19.13 -11.90 -12.57
C ALA A 351 -18.42 -11.13 -11.45
N ALA A 352 -19.18 -10.34 -10.71
CA ALA A 352 -18.78 -9.70 -9.47
C ALA A 352 -19.88 -9.85 -8.43
N VAL A 353 -19.49 -10.15 -7.21
CA VAL A 353 -20.38 -10.22 -6.04
C VAL A 353 -20.19 -8.95 -5.23
N SER A 354 -21.28 -8.34 -4.78
CA SER A 354 -21.24 -7.12 -3.96
C SER A 354 -20.51 -7.36 -2.64
N ARG A 355 -20.02 -6.30 -2.01
CA ARG A 355 -19.34 -6.39 -0.71
C ARG A 355 -20.15 -7.06 0.39
N THR A 356 -21.47 -6.93 0.33
CA THR A 356 -22.39 -7.57 1.28
C THR A 356 -22.62 -9.06 0.97
N GLY A 357 -22.16 -9.54 -0.18
CA GLY A 357 -22.42 -10.89 -0.67
C GLY A 357 -23.87 -11.13 -1.12
N GLN A 358 -24.71 -10.08 -1.17
CA GLN A 358 -26.14 -10.22 -1.44
C GLN A 358 -26.52 -9.99 -2.89
N GLU A 359 -25.70 -9.27 -3.65
CA GLU A 359 -25.98 -8.92 -5.04
C GLU A 359 -24.89 -9.39 -5.96
N VAL A 360 -25.27 -9.68 -7.19
CA VAL A 360 -24.39 -10.15 -8.28
C VAL A 360 -24.60 -9.29 -9.51
N ALA A 361 -23.50 -8.89 -10.12
CA ALA A 361 -23.46 -8.39 -11.48
C ALA A 361 -22.72 -9.41 -12.36
N SER A 362 -23.28 -9.79 -13.50
CA SER A 362 -22.69 -10.77 -14.41
C SER A 362 -22.78 -10.32 -15.85
N ILE A 363 -21.72 -10.58 -16.62
CA ILE A 363 -21.68 -10.39 -18.07
C ILE A 363 -22.01 -11.71 -18.74
N VAL A 364 -22.96 -11.66 -19.67
CA VAL A 364 -23.43 -12.81 -20.44
C VAL A 364 -23.16 -12.55 -21.91
N THR A 365 -22.49 -13.46 -22.57
CA THR A 365 -22.30 -13.41 -24.02
C THR A 365 -23.59 -13.82 -24.73
N LEU A 366 -24.11 -12.93 -25.53
CA LEU A 366 -25.25 -13.17 -26.43
C LEU A 366 -24.73 -13.75 -27.74
N ARG A 367 -25.44 -14.76 -28.25
CA ARG A 367 -25.11 -15.41 -29.56
C ARG A 367 -23.63 -15.78 -29.68
N PRO A 368 -23.10 -16.67 -28.79
CA PRO A 368 -21.69 -17.07 -28.84
C PRO A 368 -21.31 -17.66 -30.20
N GLY A 369 -20.18 -17.16 -30.75
CA GLY A 369 -19.67 -17.62 -32.05
C GLY A 369 -20.35 -17.02 -33.28
N ALA A 370 -21.34 -16.13 -33.11
CA ALA A 370 -21.95 -15.39 -34.23
C ALA A 370 -21.13 -14.16 -34.58
N PRO A 371 -21.13 -13.67 -35.85
CA PRO A 371 -20.44 -12.42 -36.23
C PRO A 371 -20.94 -11.18 -35.51
N ASP A 372 -22.21 -11.20 -35.08
CA ASP A 372 -22.87 -10.16 -34.31
C ASP A 372 -22.95 -10.46 -32.81
N MET A 373 -21.96 -11.17 -32.28
CA MET A 373 -21.82 -11.44 -30.87
C MET A 373 -21.83 -10.13 -30.06
N ALA A 374 -22.62 -10.10 -29.00
CA ALA A 374 -22.74 -8.98 -28.09
C ALA A 374 -22.68 -9.49 -26.63
N SER A 375 -22.51 -8.57 -25.72
CA SER A 375 -22.51 -8.83 -24.27
C SER A 375 -23.66 -8.11 -23.61
N SER A 376 -24.27 -8.73 -22.61
CA SER A 376 -25.27 -8.10 -21.75
C SER A 376 -24.85 -8.18 -20.28
N MET A 377 -25.10 -7.12 -19.51
CA MET A 377 -24.91 -7.11 -18.07
C MET A 377 -26.25 -7.35 -17.37
N TRP A 378 -26.22 -8.29 -16.44
CA TRP A 378 -27.34 -8.65 -15.57
C TRP A 378 -26.99 -8.31 -14.12
N VAL A 379 -27.92 -7.71 -13.40
CA VAL A 379 -27.76 -7.36 -11.98
C VAL A 379 -28.96 -7.85 -11.21
N GLY A 380 -28.73 -8.38 -10.00
CA GLY A 380 -29.80 -8.83 -9.13
C GLY A 380 -29.30 -9.45 -7.83
N ALA A 381 -30.24 -9.83 -6.98
CA ALA A 381 -29.92 -10.46 -5.70
C ALA A 381 -29.43 -11.90 -5.89
N LEU A 382 -28.44 -12.30 -5.10
CA LEU A 382 -27.98 -13.68 -5.04
C LEU A 382 -29.12 -14.58 -4.55
N GLY A 383 -29.59 -15.49 -5.41
CA GLY A 383 -30.76 -16.32 -5.13
C GLY A 383 -32.11 -15.65 -5.36
N GLY A 384 -32.15 -14.40 -5.79
CA GLY A 384 -33.35 -13.64 -6.11
C GLY A 384 -33.56 -13.43 -7.61
N ASN A 385 -34.26 -12.35 -7.95
CA ASN A 385 -34.46 -11.97 -9.34
C ASN A 385 -33.23 -11.25 -9.92
N ALA A 386 -33.03 -11.37 -11.22
CA ALA A 386 -32.02 -10.64 -11.96
C ALA A 386 -32.67 -9.93 -13.17
N SER A 387 -32.15 -8.76 -13.50
CA SER A 387 -32.60 -7.95 -14.64
C SER A 387 -31.44 -7.61 -15.55
N GLN A 388 -31.68 -7.60 -16.86
CA GLN A 388 -30.74 -7.08 -17.84
C GLN A 388 -30.73 -5.55 -17.75
N VAL A 389 -29.55 -4.98 -17.50
CA VAL A 389 -29.39 -3.53 -17.26
C VAL A 389 -28.63 -2.83 -18.38
N LEU A 390 -27.86 -3.57 -19.18
CA LEU A 390 -27.00 -3.05 -20.22
C LEU A 390 -26.79 -4.08 -21.32
N GLU A 391 -26.64 -3.60 -22.56
CA GLU A 391 -26.18 -4.40 -23.71
C GLU A 391 -25.20 -3.56 -24.54
N ALA A 392 -24.09 -4.18 -24.99
CA ALA A 392 -23.07 -3.58 -25.83
C ALA A 392 -22.33 -4.67 -26.60
N ARG A 393 -21.45 -4.25 -27.52
CA ARG A 393 -20.61 -5.22 -28.25
C ARG A 393 -19.67 -5.95 -27.29
N GLU A 394 -19.04 -5.21 -26.37
CA GLU A 394 -18.12 -5.74 -25.38
C GLU A 394 -18.31 -5.05 -24.04
N LEU A 395 -18.24 -5.80 -22.95
CA LEU A 395 -18.33 -5.30 -21.59
C LEU A 395 -17.19 -5.88 -20.75
N SER A 396 -16.51 -5.05 -19.99
CA SER A 396 -15.48 -5.51 -19.02
C SER A 396 -16.09 -6.28 -17.87
N ARG A 397 -15.27 -6.95 -17.05
CA ARG A 397 -15.68 -7.50 -15.76
C ARG A 397 -16.30 -6.38 -14.91
N PRO A 398 -17.47 -6.58 -14.27
CA PRO A 398 -18.09 -5.59 -13.41
C PRO A 398 -17.27 -5.35 -12.13
N SER A 399 -17.38 -4.14 -11.56
CA SER A 399 -16.82 -3.80 -10.25
C SER A 399 -17.86 -3.05 -9.42
N TRP A 400 -18.05 -3.48 -8.17
CA TRP A 400 -18.98 -2.84 -7.25
C TRP A 400 -18.36 -1.64 -6.55
N SER A 401 -19.12 -0.55 -6.40
CA SER A 401 -18.74 0.61 -5.58
C SER A 401 -19.37 0.54 -4.18
N LEU A 402 -18.93 1.43 -3.28
CA LEU A 402 -19.39 1.50 -1.89
C LEU A 402 -20.91 1.74 -1.77
N ASP A 403 -21.49 2.42 -2.73
CA ASP A 403 -22.91 2.77 -2.77
C ASP A 403 -23.76 1.79 -3.60
N ASN A 404 -23.29 0.55 -3.74
CA ASN A 404 -23.95 -0.51 -4.48
C ASN A 404 -24.22 -0.18 -5.97
N ALA A 405 -23.44 0.71 -6.57
CA ALA A 405 -23.47 0.87 -8.01
C ALA A 405 -22.47 -0.09 -8.68
N VAL A 406 -22.77 -0.51 -9.89
CA VAL A 406 -21.89 -1.36 -10.71
C VAL A 406 -21.18 -0.52 -11.74
N TRP A 407 -19.86 -0.57 -11.73
CA TRP A 407 -19.02 0.05 -12.74
C TRP A 407 -18.63 -0.96 -13.81
N VAL A 408 -18.65 -0.55 -15.07
CA VAL A 408 -18.29 -1.38 -16.21
C VAL A 408 -17.73 -0.51 -17.32
N VAL A 409 -16.84 -1.06 -18.14
CA VAL A 409 -16.33 -0.41 -19.36
C VAL A 409 -17.09 -0.96 -20.56
N ILE A 410 -17.62 -0.08 -21.37
CA ILE A 410 -18.32 -0.38 -22.63
C ILE A 410 -17.34 -0.19 -23.79
N ASP A 411 -17.19 -1.22 -24.61
CA ASP A 411 -16.41 -1.22 -25.86
C ASP A 411 -14.97 -0.66 -25.66
N GLY A 412 -14.39 -0.92 -24.48
CA GLY A 412 -13.03 -0.55 -24.12
C GLY A 412 -12.80 0.94 -23.82
N ASN A 413 -13.77 1.83 -24.02
CA ASN A 413 -13.53 3.28 -23.96
C ASN A 413 -14.48 4.05 -23.04
N ASN A 414 -15.69 3.56 -22.81
CA ASN A 414 -16.71 4.30 -22.09
C ASN A 414 -16.91 3.68 -20.71
N VAL A 415 -16.46 4.35 -19.67
CA VAL A 415 -16.71 3.94 -18.29
C VAL A 415 -18.10 4.41 -17.90
N VAL A 416 -18.93 3.50 -17.43
CA VAL A 416 -20.27 3.81 -16.93
C VAL A 416 -20.51 3.21 -15.56
N ARG A 417 -21.35 3.87 -14.81
CA ARG A 417 -21.86 3.47 -13.50
C ARG A 417 -23.34 3.17 -13.63
N VAL A 418 -23.77 1.99 -13.24
CA VAL A 418 -25.18 1.58 -13.27
C VAL A 418 -25.69 1.55 -11.85
N ILE A 419 -26.78 2.27 -11.60
CA ILE A 419 -27.50 2.32 -10.32
C ILE A 419 -28.96 1.93 -10.54
N GLN A 420 -29.66 1.58 -9.46
CA GLN A 420 -31.12 1.58 -9.47
C GLN A 420 -31.63 2.97 -9.09
N ASP A 421 -32.50 3.54 -9.93
CA ASP A 421 -33.16 4.81 -9.62
C ASP A 421 -34.25 4.64 -8.53
N ALA A 422 -34.89 5.73 -8.14
CA ALA A 422 -35.94 5.72 -7.13
C ALA A 422 -37.15 4.84 -7.50
N SER A 423 -37.33 4.47 -8.76
CA SER A 423 -38.36 3.56 -9.24
C SER A 423 -37.89 2.10 -9.34
N GLY A 424 -36.63 1.82 -8.99
CA GLY A 424 -35.99 0.51 -9.13
C GLY A 424 -35.55 0.19 -10.57
N GLN A 425 -35.59 1.17 -11.47
CA GLN A 425 -35.12 0.97 -12.86
C GLN A 425 -33.62 1.24 -12.97
N PRO A 426 -32.91 0.50 -13.85
CA PRO A 426 -31.49 0.73 -14.05
C PRO A 426 -31.25 2.08 -14.74
N ALA A 427 -30.46 2.94 -14.11
CA ALA A 427 -30.00 4.19 -14.66
C ALA A 427 -28.49 4.10 -14.96
N ARG A 428 -28.09 4.56 -16.16
CA ARG A 428 -26.71 4.59 -16.61
C ARG A 428 -26.16 6.00 -16.42
N ILE A 429 -25.10 6.13 -15.67
CA ILE A 429 -24.43 7.40 -15.42
C ILE A 429 -23.01 7.31 -16.03
N PRO A 430 -22.67 8.16 -17.01
CA PRO A 430 -21.32 8.17 -17.55
C PRO A 430 -20.33 8.65 -16.49
N VAL A 431 -19.13 8.07 -16.51
CA VAL A 431 -17.98 8.49 -15.70
C VAL A 431 -17.00 9.21 -16.63
N ASP A 432 -16.56 10.39 -16.24
CA ASP A 432 -15.55 11.11 -17.01
C ASP A 432 -14.19 10.41 -16.89
N SER A 433 -13.78 9.78 -17.98
CA SER A 433 -12.48 9.10 -18.13
C SER A 433 -11.56 9.79 -19.14
N THR A 434 -11.83 11.04 -19.49
CA THR A 434 -11.09 11.80 -20.51
C THR A 434 -9.59 11.90 -20.19
N LEU A 435 -9.23 12.13 -18.93
CA LEU A 435 -7.81 12.20 -18.51
C LEU A 435 -7.10 10.85 -18.67
N VAL A 436 -7.81 9.73 -18.46
CA VAL A 436 -7.25 8.38 -18.65
C VAL A 436 -6.97 8.14 -20.13
N SER A 437 -7.98 8.33 -21.00
CA SER A 437 -7.85 8.09 -22.43
C SER A 437 -6.87 9.02 -23.14
N THR A 438 -6.71 10.25 -22.62
CA THR A 438 -5.73 11.22 -23.15
C THR A 438 -4.29 10.82 -22.79
N LYS A 439 -4.04 10.40 -21.54
CA LYS A 439 -2.69 10.08 -21.07
C LYS A 439 -2.26 8.66 -21.43
N PHE A 440 -3.21 7.74 -21.45
CA PHE A 440 -3.00 6.31 -21.74
C PHE A 440 -3.98 5.85 -22.83
N PRO A 441 -3.70 6.18 -24.10
CA PRO A 441 -4.54 5.71 -25.20
C PRO A 441 -4.51 4.20 -25.29
N GLY A 442 -5.65 3.58 -25.61
CA GLY A 442 -5.84 2.13 -25.73
C GLY A 442 -7.12 1.67 -25.03
N PRO A 443 -7.57 0.45 -25.31
CA PRO A 443 -8.77 -0.10 -24.69
C PRO A 443 -8.52 -0.43 -23.22
N ILE A 444 -9.46 -0.03 -22.38
CA ILE A 444 -9.54 -0.48 -20.97
C ILE A 444 -10.17 -1.89 -21.01
N THR A 445 -9.36 -2.92 -20.78
CA THR A 445 -9.83 -4.30 -20.80
C THR A 445 -10.38 -4.75 -19.45
N GLU A 446 -9.92 -4.13 -18.35
CA GLU A 446 -10.40 -4.39 -17.01
C GLU A 446 -10.39 -3.09 -16.18
N LEU A 447 -11.38 -2.92 -15.30
CA LEU A 447 -11.46 -1.86 -14.32
C LEU A 447 -11.97 -2.42 -13.00
N GLN A 448 -11.23 -2.20 -11.91
CA GLN A 448 -11.61 -2.59 -10.56
C GLN A 448 -11.47 -1.41 -9.60
N LEU A 449 -12.54 -1.14 -8.86
CA LEU A 449 -12.53 -0.14 -7.81
C LEU A 449 -11.80 -0.67 -6.57
N SER A 450 -11.07 0.20 -5.87
CA SER A 450 -10.54 -0.13 -4.55
C SER A 450 -11.67 -0.34 -3.54
N ARG A 451 -11.40 -1.13 -2.50
CA ARG A 451 -12.40 -1.43 -1.46
C ARG A 451 -12.91 -0.20 -0.72
N ASP A 452 -12.09 0.84 -0.62
CA ASP A 452 -12.43 2.14 -0.04
C ASP A 452 -13.15 3.07 -1.03
N GLY A 453 -13.32 2.66 -2.29
CA GLY A 453 -14.02 3.40 -3.36
C GLY A 453 -13.30 4.66 -3.84
N THR A 454 -12.09 4.92 -3.39
CA THR A 454 -11.36 6.15 -3.70
C THR A 454 -10.48 6.07 -4.95
N ARG A 455 -10.25 4.84 -5.46
CA ARG A 455 -9.36 4.58 -6.58
C ARG A 455 -9.95 3.55 -7.55
N ALA A 456 -9.56 3.67 -8.82
CA ALA A 456 -9.80 2.68 -9.85
C ALA A 456 -8.46 2.18 -10.40
N ALA A 457 -8.26 0.87 -10.44
CA ALA A 457 -7.17 0.22 -11.12
C ALA A 457 -7.68 -0.34 -12.45
N MET A 458 -6.93 -0.13 -13.52
CA MET A 458 -7.31 -0.52 -14.89
C MET A 458 -6.18 -1.26 -15.59
N VAL A 459 -6.54 -2.13 -16.50
CA VAL A 459 -5.60 -2.72 -17.48
C VAL A 459 -5.81 -2.02 -18.81
N ILE A 460 -4.75 -1.37 -19.32
CA ILE A 460 -4.72 -0.73 -20.64
C ILE A 460 -3.44 -1.17 -21.36
N ASP A 461 -3.58 -1.85 -22.49
CA ASP A 461 -2.46 -2.41 -23.26
C ASP A 461 -1.45 -3.20 -22.40
N GLY A 462 -1.94 -4.06 -21.52
CA GLY A 462 -1.11 -4.88 -20.63
C GLY A 462 -0.42 -4.12 -19.48
N ARG A 463 -0.78 -2.86 -19.26
CA ARG A 463 -0.23 -1.99 -18.20
C ARG A 463 -1.25 -1.75 -17.10
N VAL A 464 -0.78 -1.66 -15.86
CA VAL A 464 -1.61 -1.23 -14.74
C VAL A 464 -1.65 0.28 -14.68
N ILE A 465 -2.85 0.84 -14.81
CA ILE A 465 -3.12 2.28 -14.68
C ILE A 465 -3.98 2.49 -13.44
N LEU A 466 -3.53 3.35 -12.55
CA LEU A 466 -4.27 3.79 -11.36
C LEU A 466 -4.81 5.19 -11.58
N ALA A 467 -6.08 5.43 -11.19
CA ALA A 467 -6.67 6.75 -11.15
C ALA A 467 -7.44 6.97 -9.84
N GLY A 468 -7.56 8.21 -9.39
CA GLY A 468 -8.47 8.60 -8.31
C GLY A 468 -9.91 8.60 -8.79
N VAL A 469 -10.84 8.21 -7.92
CA VAL A 469 -12.29 8.28 -8.15
C VAL A 469 -12.83 9.53 -7.46
N GLU A 470 -12.99 10.60 -8.21
CA GLU A 470 -13.47 11.90 -7.73
C GLU A 470 -14.98 12.03 -7.95
N GLN A 471 -15.72 12.38 -6.89
CA GLN A 471 -17.11 12.77 -7.02
C GLN A 471 -17.18 14.24 -7.46
N THR A 472 -17.82 14.51 -8.57
CA THR A 472 -17.96 15.87 -9.11
C THR A 472 -19.09 16.64 -8.41
N PRO A 473 -19.07 17.98 -8.38
CA PRO A 473 -20.10 18.80 -7.74
C PRO A 473 -21.53 18.56 -8.27
N GLY A 474 -21.66 18.01 -9.47
CA GLY A 474 -22.96 17.64 -10.07
C GLY A 474 -23.48 16.24 -9.69
N GLY A 475 -22.81 15.53 -8.75
CA GLY A 475 -23.15 14.16 -8.35
C GLY A 475 -22.68 13.08 -9.34
N GLY A 476 -21.92 13.46 -10.38
CA GLY A 476 -21.23 12.54 -11.28
C GLY A 476 -19.90 12.05 -10.70
N TYR A 477 -19.14 11.30 -11.51
CA TYR A 477 -17.82 10.79 -11.15
C TYR A 477 -16.82 11.05 -12.28
N ALA A 478 -15.56 11.25 -11.90
CA ALA A 478 -14.43 11.39 -12.81
C ALA A 478 -13.25 10.53 -12.35
N LEU A 479 -12.51 9.99 -13.32
CA LEU A 479 -11.23 9.32 -13.08
C LEU A 479 -10.11 10.35 -13.24
N THR A 480 -9.47 10.72 -12.14
CA THR A 480 -8.50 11.82 -12.07
C THR A 480 -7.09 11.32 -11.78
N TYR A 481 -6.08 12.12 -12.12
CA TYR A 481 -4.66 11.83 -11.89
C TYR A 481 -4.21 10.43 -12.33
N PRO A 482 -4.51 9.99 -13.57
CA PRO A 482 -4.11 8.67 -14.01
C PRO A 482 -2.60 8.54 -14.09
N ARG A 483 -2.06 7.44 -13.56
CA ARG A 483 -0.63 7.11 -13.59
C ARG A 483 -0.40 5.62 -13.80
N ARG A 484 0.72 5.25 -14.42
CA ARG A 484 1.15 3.87 -14.57
C ARG A 484 1.74 3.37 -13.25
N LEU A 485 1.43 2.13 -12.90
CA LEU A 485 2.08 1.38 -11.83
C LEU A 485 2.89 0.21 -12.41
N GLY A 486 3.88 -0.25 -11.64
CA GLY A 486 4.59 -1.50 -11.92
C GLY A 486 5.33 -1.49 -13.26
N PHE A 487 6.21 -0.53 -13.48
CA PHE A 487 6.97 -0.43 -14.75
C PHE A 487 7.71 -1.74 -15.08
N GLY A 488 8.23 -2.47 -14.10
CA GLY A 488 8.90 -3.76 -14.30
C GLY A 488 8.00 -4.89 -14.84
N LEU A 489 6.67 -4.70 -14.95
CA LEU A 489 5.75 -5.70 -15.49
C LEU A 489 5.77 -5.84 -17.02
N ARG A 490 6.45 -4.94 -17.74
CA ARG A 490 6.71 -5.02 -19.20
C ARG A 490 5.46 -5.23 -20.06
N ASP A 491 4.36 -4.55 -19.75
CA ASP A 491 3.12 -4.57 -20.54
C ASP A 491 2.55 -6.00 -20.75
N THR A 492 2.65 -6.86 -19.72
CA THR A 492 2.23 -8.25 -19.76
C THR A 492 1.00 -8.58 -18.92
N VAL A 493 0.37 -7.58 -18.31
CA VAL A 493 -0.76 -7.76 -17.40
C VAL A 493 -2.03 -8.14 -18.15
N VAL A 494 -2.73 -9.16 -17.66
CA VAL A 494 -3.97 -9.68 -18.22
C VAL A 494 -5.17 -9.32 -17.34
N SER A 495 -5.04 -9.52 -16.03
CA SER A 495 -6.12 -9.28 -15.06
C SER A 495 -5.54 -8.72 -13.77
N LEU A 496 -6.36 -8.03 -12.99
CA LEU A 496 -5.97 -7.45 -11.71
C LEU A 496 -7.07 -7.61 -10.64
N SER A 497 -6.66 -7.59 -9.38
CA SER A 497 -7.58 -7.56 -8.24
C SER A 497 -6.93 -6.84 -7.05
N TRP A 498 -7.72 -6.06 -6.33
CA TRP A 498 -7.27 -5.46 -5.08
C TRP A 498 -7.14 -6.53 -3.99
N ARG A 499 -5.96 -6.68 -3.41
CA ARG A 499 -5.72 -7.53 -2.25
C ARG A 499 -6.00 -6.77 -0.95
N THR A 500 -5.45 -5.56 -0.85
CA THR A 500 -5.67 -4.61 0.25
C THR A 500 -6.00 -3.23 -0.31
N GLY A 501 -6.18 -2.22 0.53
CA GLY A 501 -6.38 -0.84 0.08
C GLY A 501 -5.14 -0.23 -0.60
N ASP A 502 -3.96 -0.83 -0.48
CA ASP A 502 -2.69 -0.30 -1.00
C ASP A 502 -1.87 -1.32 -1.81
N ASP A 503 -2.47 -2.47 -2.16
CA ASP A 503 -1.79 -3.53 -2.89
C ASP A 503 -2.73 -4.24 -3.87
N ILE A 504 -2.25 -4.41 -5.10
CA ILE A 504 -2.94 -5.02 -6.24
C ILE A 504 -2.19 -6.30 -6.62
N VAL A 505 -2.92 -7.36 -6.88
CA VAL A 505 -2.37 -8.58 -7.50
C VAL A 505 -2.73 -8.57 -8.97
N VAL A 506 -1.79 -8.96 -9.82
CA VAL A 506 -1.98 -9.04 -11.27
C VAL A 506 -1.61 -10.42 -11.80
N SER A 507 -2.37 -10.92 -12.78
CA SER A 507 -1.95 -12.04 -13.63
C SER A 507 -1.26 -11.51 -14.88
N ARG A 508 -0.29 -12.29 -15.42
CA ARG A 508 0.58 -11.87 -16.51
C ARG A 508 0.73 -12.95 -17.56
N THR A 509 1.06 -12.54 -18.79
CA THR A 509 1.45 -13.46 -19.86
C THR A 509 2.89 -13.97 -19.74
N ASP A 510 3.66 -13.48 -18.75
CA ASP A 510 5.04 -13.90 -18.49
C ASP A 510 5.06 -15.28 -17.82
N PRO A 511 5.62 -16.33 -18.46
CA PRO A 511 5.63 -17.67 -17.89
C PRO A 511 6.54 -17.84 -16.66
N GLN A 512 7.54 -16.97 -16.49
CA GLN A 512 8.45 -17.02 -15.35
C GLN A 512 7.83 -16.34 -14.13
N HIS A 513 7.04 -15.29 -14.37
CA HIS A 513 6.39 -14.49 -13.34
C HIS A 513 4.89 -14.30 -13.66
N PRO A 514 4.09 -15.40 -13.61
CA PRO A 514 2.68 -15.36 -14.03
C PRO A 514 1.78 -14.55 -13.11
N VAL A 515 2.23 -14.28 -11.88
CA VAL A 515 1.54 -13.46 -10.87
C VAL A 515 2.54 -12.50 -10.25
N SER A 516 2.14 -11.24 -10.10
CA SER A 516 2.94 -10.22 -9.41
C SER A 516 2.06 -9.37 -8.49
N TYR A 517 2.67 -8.79 -7.47
CA TYR A 517 2.06 -7.82 -6.55
C TYR A 517 2.54 -6.42 -6.92
N VAL A 518 1.65 -5.45 -6.88
CA VAL A 518 1.94 -4.05 -7.23
C VAL A 518 1.42 -3.15 -6.13
N ASN A 519 2.32 -2.46 -5.45
CA ASN A 519 1.95 -1.48 -4.43
C ASN A 519 1.49 -0.16 -5.06
N LEU A 520 0.76 0.66 -4.29
CA LEU A 520 0.32 1.99 -4.73
C LEU A 520 1.45 2.97 -5.04
N ASP A 521 2.64 2.76 -4.51
CA ASP A 521 3.85 3.53 -4.86
C ASP A 521 4.45 3.11 -6.21
N GLY A 522 3.96 2.04 -6.82
CA GLY A 522 4.40 1.49 -8.09
C GLY A 522 5.51 0.44 -7.97
N VAL A 523 5.99 0.17 -6.77
CA VAL A 523 6.93 -0.94 -6.54
C VAL A 523 6.20 -2.25 -6.75
N ASN A 524 6.79 -3.15 -7.52
CA ASN A 524 6.25 -4.49 -7.75
C ASN A 524 7.20 -5.57 -7.22
N SER A 525 6.62 -6.70 -6.89
CA SER A 525 7.31 -7.93 -6.53
C SER A 525 6.65 -9.13 -7.20
N ASP A 526 7.44 -10.12 -7.56
CA ASP A 526 6.92 -11.32 -8.17
C ASP A 526 6.36 -12.26 -7.11
N GLY A 527 5.21 -12.84 -7.42
CA GLY A 527 4.61 -13.93 -6.65
C GLY A 527 5.25 -15.27 -6.95
N PRO A 528 5.00 -16.29 -6.12
CA PRO A 528 5.46 -17.62 -6.41
C PRO A 528 4.86 -18.15 -7.73
N SER A 529 5.69 -18.80 -8.55
CA SER A 529 5.24 -19.45 -9.79
C SER A 529 5.08 -20.96 -9.64
N ARG A 530 5.54 -21.55 -8.54
CA ARG A 530 5.51 -22.98 -8.30
C ARG A 530 4.08 -23.53 -8.31
N ASN A 531 3.88 -24.58 -9.09
CA ASN A 531 2.59 -25.26 -9.29
C ASN A 531 1.52 -24.41 -10.01
N LEU A 532 1.92 -23.46 -10.87
CA LEU A 532 1.02 -22.82 -11.83
C LEU A 532 1.28 -23.34 -13.24
N LEU A 533 0.21 -23.45 -14.02
CA LEU A 533 0.26 -23.85 -15.43
C LEU A 533 -0.31 -22.75 -16.32
N MET A 534 0.52 -22.23 -17.22
CA MET A 534 0.09 -21.17 -18.16
C MET A 534 -1.01 -21.64 -19.12
N PRO A 535 -1.92 -20.76 -19.54
CA PRO A 535 -2.01 -19.35 -19.16
C PRO A 535 -2.66 -19.14 -17.78
N VAL A 536 -2.28 -18.06 -17.09
CA VAL A 536 -2.99 -17.55 -15.92
C VAL A 536 -3.85 -16.37 -16.37
N THR A 537 -5.16 -16.56 -16.42
CA THR A 537 -6.09 -15.65 -17.11
C THR A 537 -6.77 -14.66 -16.20
N THR A 538 -7.09 -15.04 -14.97
CA THR A 538 -7.89 -14.21 -14.05
C THR A 538 -7.30 -14.30 -12.65
N VAL A 539 -7.38 -13.20 -11.90
CA VAL A 539 -7.03 -13.14 -10.49
C VAL A 539 -8.18 -12.57 -9.67
N ALA A 540 -8.39 -13.12 -8.47
CA ALA A 540 -9.25 -12.57 -7.43
C ALA A 540 -8.53 -12.65 -6.08
N ALA A 541 -8.53 -11.57 -5.30
CA ALA A 541 -7.77 -11.50 -4.07
C ALA A 541 -8.56 -10.86 -2.93
N ASN A 542 -8.22 -11.26 -1.71
CA ASN A 542 -8.57 -10.60 -0.47
C ASN A 542 -7.31 -10.52 0.42
N PRO A 543 -7.32 -9.86 1.57
CA PRO A 543 -6.13 -9.71 2.40
C PRO A 543 -5.44 -11.01 2.83
N SER A 544 -6.17 -12.12 2.90
CA SER A 544 -5.66 -13.40 3.39
C SER A 544 -5.38 -14.43 2.30
N THR A 545 -5.97 -14.29 1.11
CA THR A 545 -5.92 -15.33 0.08
C THR A 545 -5.93 -14.72 -1.31
N VAL A 546 -5.13 -15.30 -2.20
CA VAL A 546 -5.13 -14.99 -3.63
C VAL A 546 -5.59 -16.23 -4.38
N TYR A 547 -6.52 -16.05 -5.30
CA TYR A 547 -6.98 -17.08 -6.23
C TYR A 547 -6.64 -16.69 -7.66
N VAL A 548 -6.23 -17.66 -8.46
CA VAL A 548 -5.99 -17.47 -9.89
C VAL A 548 -6.65 -18.58 -10.69
N ALA A 549 -7.04 -18.26 -11.90
CA ALA A 549 -7.44 -19.25 -12.91
C ALA A 549 -6.21 -19.62 -13.75
N ASP A 550 -5.73 -20.86 -13.65
CA ASP A 550 -4.70 -21.39 -14.53
C ASP A 550 -5.33 -22.32 -15.61
N ALA A 551 -4.52 -22.91 -16.47
CA ALA A 551 -5.03 -23.78 -17.54
C ALA A 551 -5.86 -24.97 -17.05
N ARG A 552 -5.76 -25.39 -15.80
CA ARG A 552 -6.45 -26.53 -15.20
C ARG A 552 -7.73 -26.16 -14.45
N GLY A 553 -7.77 -24.95 -13.88
CA GLY A 553 -8.84 -24.48 -13.02
C GLY A 553 -8.37 -23.47 -11.99
N ILE A 554 -9.02 -23.42 -10.83
CA ILE A 554 -8.73 -22.42 -9.80
C ILE A 554 -7.68 -22.94 -8.82
N MET A 555 -6.61 -22.14 -8.69
CA MET A 555 -5.53 -22.34 -7.73
C MET A 555 -5.62 -21.28 -6.64
N GLN A 556 -5.18 -21.62 -5.43
CA GLN A 556 -5.19 -20.71 -4.27
C GLN A 556 -3.79 -20.60 -3.66
N LEU A 557 -3.46 -19.40 -3.22
CA LEU A 557 -2.31 -19.12 -2.37
C LEU A 557 -2.82 -18.52 -1.07
N SER A 558 -2.62 -19.26 0.04
CA SER A 558 -2.98 -18.82 1.40
C SER A 558 -1.72 -18.59 2.22
N GLY A 559 -1.77 -17.65 3.16
CA GLY A 559 -0.65 -17.37 4.05
C GLY A 559 0.14 -16.10 3.68
N SER A 560 1.10 -15.77 4.54
CA SER A 560 2.01 -14.66 4.27
C SER A 560 3.04 -15.07 3.22
N VAL A 561 3.46 -14.12 2.40
CA VAL A 561 4.60 -14.26 1.46
C VAL A 561 5.92 -14.63 2.19
N ALA A 562 5.89 -14.70 3.52
CA ALA A 562 7.02 -15.01 4.39
C ALA A 562 7.25 -16.52 4.62
N GLU A 563 6.45 -17.42 4.05
CA GLU A 563 6.77 -18.85 4.05
C GLU A 563 8.00 -19.10 3.16
N GLU A 564 8.92 -19.93 3.63
CA GLU A 564 10.20 -20.19 2.94
C GLU A 564 10.04 -20.80 1.53
N ASP A 565 8.89 -21.39 1.18
CA ASP A 565 8.63 -21.95 -0.14
C ASP A 565 7.11 -21.97 -0.45
N PRO A 566 6.46 -20.82 -0.68
CA PRO A 566 5.05 -20.75 -0.95
C PRO A 566 4.71 -21.40 -2.30
N ALA A 567 3.69 -22.25 -2.32
CA ALA A 567 3.22 -22.92 -3.53
C ALA A 567 1.70 -22.79 -3.68
N TRP A 568 1.24 -22.72 -4.93
CA TRP A 568 -0.18 -22.72 -5.25
C TRP A 568 -0.80 -24.09 -4.98
N ALA A 569 -1.94 -24.10 -4.30
CA ALA A 569 -2.74 -25.28 -4.01
C ALA A 569 -3.98 -25.34 -4.90
N GLU A 570 -4.39 -26.55 -5.28
CA GLU A 570 -5.61 -26.77 -6.04
C GLU A 570 -6.86 -26.53 -5.21
N VAL A 571 -7.82 -25.77 -5.74
CA VAL A 571 -9.17 -25.70 -5.19
C VAL A 571 -9.99 -26.83 -5.83
N ARG A 572 -9.88 -28.05 -5.29
CA ARG A 572 -10.32 -29.32 -5.95
C ARG A 572 -11.71 -29.29 -6.59
N PRO A 573 -12.78 -28.75 -5.97
CA PRO A 573 -14.08 -28.71 -6.63
C PRO A 573 -14.15 -27.77 -7.84
N LEU A 574 -13.15 -26.91 -8.00
CA LEU A 574 -13.06 -25.87 -9.05
C LEU A 574 -11.90 -26.12 -10.03
N MET A 575 -11.33 -27.34 -10.04
CA MET A 575 -10.33 -27.76 -11.03
C MET A 575 -11.02 -28.14 -12.36
N VAL A 576 -11.57 -27.12 -13.00
CA VAL A 576 -12.25 -27.18 -14.29
C VAL A 576 -11.64 -26.13 -15.21
N ALA A 577 -11.13 -26.53 -16.36
CA ALA A 577 -10.53 -25.60 -17.32
C ALA A 577 -11.53 -24.48 -17.68
N GLY A 578 -11.07 -23.23 -17.63
CA GLY A 578 -11.91 -22.05 -17.86
C GLY A 578 -12.80 -21.68 -16.66
N ALA A 579 -12.58 -22.26 -15.48
CA ALA A 579 -13.21 -21.75 -14.26
C ALA A 579 -12.55 -20.43 -13.83
N GLU A 580 -13.34 -19.43 -13.40
CA GLU A 580 -12.87 -18.12 -12.99
C GLU A 580 -13.25 -17.82 -11.54
N PRO A 581 -12.30 -17.39 -10.69
CA PRO A 581 -12.58 -17.06 -9.30
C PRO A 581 -13.34 -15.73 -9.18
N VAL A 582 -14.32 -15.69 -8.29
CA VAL A 582 -15.15 -14.50 -8.00
C VAL A 582 -15.20 -14.31 -6.49
N LEU A 583 -14.67 -13.21 -6.02
CA LEU A 583 -14.72 -12.78 -4.62
C LEU A 583 -15.61 -11.55 -4.47
N PRO A 584 -16.23 -11.35 -3.30
CA PRO A 584 -16.89 -10.09 -2.96
C PRO A 584 -15.87 -8.95 -2.93
N GLY A 585 -16.18 -7.84 -3.62
CA GLY A 585 -15.24 -6.72 -3.75
C GLY A 585 -15.88 -5.36 -3.75
#